data_e35955baf870bc83d169a13f1675d7fe
#
_entry.id   e35955baf870bc83d169a13f1675d7fe
#
_cell.length_a   1.000
_cell.length_b   1.000
_cell.length_c   1.000
_cell.angle_alpha   90.00
_cell.angle_beta   90.00
_cell.angle_gamma   90.00
#
_symmetry.space_group_name_H-M   'P 1'
#
loop_
_entity.id
_entity.type
_entity.pdbx_description
1 polymer ?
#
loop_
_entity_poly.entity_id
_entity_poly.type
_entity_poly.pdbx_seq_one_letter_code
_entity_poly.pdbx_strand_id
1 'polypeptide(L)'
;MKLAKVLPAMAALVVLSACASEAPKVENKAEQAAAPTVTDKTVVYTCNKKTVTAVYQFENQEPTAAMVMVGNKVVAKDFARDAAQKDFTSFTSGKYVWNVDSGLTLDKFDSVVPVNLLIKGKKADKIVVKNCDVDAKATVKANQ
;
A
#
# COMPACT_ATOMS: atom_id res chain seq x y z
N MET A 1 -67.02 -12.60 26.69
CA MET A 1 -66.42 -12.52 26.64
C MET A 1 -65.71 -12.53 25.98
N LYS A 2 -65.17 -12.32 25.82
CA LYS A 2 -64.49 -12.35 25.48
C LYS A 2 -63.62 -12.29 24.75
N LEU A 3 -63.45 -12.19 24.66
CA LEU A 3 -62.69 -12.21 24.21
C LEU A 3 -61.91 -12.14 23.39
N ALA A 4 -61.88 -12.03 23.31
CA ALA A 4 -61.10 -11.94 22.71
C ALA A 4 -60.47 -11.85 22.05
N LYS A 5 -60.27 -11.80 21.82
CA LYS A 5 -59.57 -11.79 21.36
C LYS A 5 -58.77 -11.66 20.61
N VAL A 6 -58.54 -11.60 20.61
CA VAL A 6 -57.83 -11.54 20.09
C VAL A 6 -57.04 -11.50 19.37
N LEU A 7 -56.84 -11.53 19.26
CA LEU A 7 -56.04 -11.57 18.75
C LEU A 7 -55.32 -11.45 17.94
N PRO A 8 -55.45 -11.35 17.90
CA PRO A 8 -54.74 -11.25 17.19
C PRO A 8 -54.02 -11.13 16.64
N ALA A 9 -53.68 -11.24 16.62
CA ALA A 9 -52.83 -11.17 16.20
C ALA A 9 -52.23 -11.05 15.50
N MET A 10 -52.21 -11.02 15.41
CA MET A 10 -51.52 -10.96 14.87
C MET A 10 -50.84 -10.83 14.12
N ALA A 11 -50.80 -10.88 14.05
CA ALA A 11 -50.08 -10.76 13.41
C ALA A 11 -49.35 -10.46 12.86
N ALA A 12 -49.23 -10.46 12.86
CA ALA A 12 -48.43 -10.18 12.40
C ALA A 12 -47.63 -10.17 11.89
N LEU A 13 -47.50 -10.43 11.85
CA LEU A 13 -46.61 -10.52 11.44
C LEU A 13 -45.95 -10.36 10.64
N VAL A 14 -46.03 -10.36 10.61
CA VAL A 14 -45.31 -10.32 10.04
C VAL A 14 -44.67 -9.92 9.33
N VAL A 15 -44.81 -9.85 9.29
CA VAL A 15 -44.18 -9.41 8.73
C VAL A 15 -43.32 -9.28 8.38
N LEU A 16 -43.03 -9.43 8.72
CA LEU A 16 -42.15 -9.33 8.50
C LEU A 16 -41.49 -9.49 7.76
N SER A 17 -41.71 -9.75 7.91
CA SER A 17 -41.06 -9.88 7.38
C SER A 17 -40.58 -9.54 6.55
N ALA A 18 -40.72 -9.52 6.35
CA ALA A 18 -40.23 -9.10 5.57
C ALA A 18 -39.41 -8.57 5.41
N CYS A 19 -39.42 -8.41 5.77
CA CYS A 19 -38.60 -7.84 5.67
C CYS A 19 -37.74 -8.07 5.43
N ALA A 20 -37.68 -8.45 5.63
CA ALA A 20 -36.79 -8.66 5.49
C ALA A 20 -36.30 -8.71 4.56
N SER A 21 -36.61 -8.71 4.43
CA SER A 21 -36.03 -8.77 3.71
C SER A 21 -35.40 -8.29 3.16
N GLU A 22 -35.29 -7.99 3.28
CA GLU A 22 -34.60 -7.57 2.86
C GLU A 22 -33.76 -7.61 2.46
N ALA A 23 -33.80 -7.94 2.55
CA ALA A 23 -32.97 -8.09 2.28
C ALA A 23 -32.23 -7.63 1.85
N PRO A 24 -32.21 -7.30 1.84
CA PRO A 24 -31.34 -6.98 1.34
C PRO A 24 -30.45 -6.77 1.51
N LYS A 25 -30.13 -6.74 1.85
CA LYS A 25 -29.21 -6.69 2.03
C LYS A 25 -28.46 -7.23 1.61
N VAL A 26 -28.42 -7.48 1.64
CA VAL A 26 -27.92 -8.30 1.15
C VAL A 26 -26.98 -7.91 0.25
N GLU A 27 -27.23 -7.48 -0.53
CA GLU A 27 -26.52 -7.09 -1.41
C GLU A 27 -25.44 -6.39 -1.01
N ASN A 28 -25.58 -5.84 -0.24
CA ASN A 28 -24.62 -5.12 0.24
C ASN A 28 -23.42 -5.81 0.34
N LYS A 29 -23.42 -6.93 0.62
CA LYS A 29 -22.40 -7.65 0.74
C LYS A 29 -21.65 -7.73 -0.41
N ALA A 30 -22.21 -7.71 -1.36
CA ALA A 30 -21.56 -7.87 -2.54
C ALA A 30 -20.63 -6.76 -2.68
N GLU A 31 -21.00 -5.74 -2.14
CA GLU A 31 -20.25 -4.67 -2.28
C GLU A 31 -19.10 -4.70 -1.49
N GLN A 32 -19.02 -5.49 -0.61
CA GLN A 32 -17.95 -5.64 0.08
C GLN A 32 -16.92 -5.95 -0.82
N ALA A 33 -16.38 -5.07 -1.47
CA ALA A 33 -15.38 -5.26 -2.40
C ALA A 33 -14.34 -6.13 -1.84
N ALA A 34 -13.65 -6.84 -2.62
CA ALA A 34 -12.57 -7.65 -2.18
C ALA A 34 -11.55 -6.78 -1.48
N ALA A 35 -10.91 -7.28 -0.46
CA ALA A 35 -9.84 -6.61 0.22
C ALA A 35 -8.72 -6.33 -0.81
N PRO A 36 -7.99 -5.24 -0.67
CA PRO A 36 -6.92 -4.94 -1.61
C PRO A 36 -5.87 -6.04 -1.57
N THR A 37 -5.37 -6.40 -2.73
CA THR A 37 -4.31 -7.38 -2.83
C THR A 37 -2.99 -6.72 -2.47
N VAL A 38 -2.33 -7.23 -1.46
CA VAL A 38 -1.05 -6.71 -1.01
C VAL A 38 0.05 -7.59 -1.60
N THR A 39 1.03 -6.97 -2.24
CA THR A 39 2.14 -7.67 -2.89
C THR A 39 3.45 -6.96 -2.57
N ASP A 40 4.45 -7.72 -2.16
CA ASP A 40 5.77 -7.16 -1.93
C ASP A 40 6.66 -7.45 -3.12
N LYS A 41 7.49 -6.51 -3.50
CA LYS A 41 8.50 -6.66 -4.55
C LYS A 41 9.83 -6.08 -4.11
N THR A 42 10.89 -6.79 -4.38
CA THR A 42 12.25 -6.37 -4.05
C THR A 42 12.94 -5.84 -5.30
N VAL A 43 13.55 -4.69 -5.20
CA VAL A 43 14.36 -4.13 -6.28
C VAL A 43 15.76 -3.87 -5.74
N VAL A 44 16.74 -4.29 -6.49
CA VAL A 44 18.15 -4.05 -6.16
C VAL A 44 18.68 -2.99 -7.11
N TYR A 45 19.29 -1.98 -6.55
CA TYR A 45 19.86 -0.87 -7.30
C TYR A 45 21.35 -0.75 -7.04
N THR A 46 22.07 -0.22 -8.01
CA THR A 46 23.45 0.23 -7.82
C THR A 46 23.45 1.75 -7.84
N CYS A 47 23.83 2.37 -6.72
CA CYS A 47 23.86 3.81 -6.55
C CYS A 47 25.27 4.26 -6.27
N ASN A 48 25.98 4.80 -7.26
CA ASN A 48 27.38 5.20 -7.11
C ASN A 48 28.23 4.08 -6.49
N LYS A 49 28.14 2.88 -7.05
CA LYS A 49 28.89 1.70 -6.59
C LYS A 49 28.40 1.15 -5.26
N LYS A 50 27.36 1.70 -4.67
CA LYS A 50 26.76 1.12 -3.47
C LYS A 50 25.53 0.33 -3.88
N THR A 51 25.34 -0.81 -3.26
CA THR A 51 24.12 -1.59 -3.47
C THR A 51 23.04 -1.05 -2.56
N VAL A 52 21.88 -0.78 -3.11
CA VAL A 52 20.70 -0.37 -2.35
C VAL A 52 19.59 -1.36 -2.66
N THR A 53 18.96 -1.89 -1.64
CA THR A 53 17.83 -2.81 -1.83
C THR A 53 16.60 -2.16 -1.24
N ALA A 54 15.55 -2.08 -2.03
CA ALA A 54 14.26 -1.60 -1.57
C ALA A 54 13.23 -2.69 -1.71
N VAL A 55 12.45 -2.92 -0.66
CA VAL A 55 11.32 -3.82 -0.71
C VAL A 55 10.10 -2.93 -0.67
N TYR A 56 9.34 -2.93 -1.75
CA TYR A 56 8.13 -2.12 -1.85
C TYR A 56 6.91 -2.98 -1.59
N GLN A 57 5.96 -2.41 -0.88
CA GLN A 57 4.67 -3.03 -0.67
C GLN A 57 3.66 -2.30 -1.54
N PHE A 58 2.92 -3.05 -2.32
CA PHE A 58 1.89 -2.51 -3.21
C PHE A 58 0.51 -2.98 -2.75
N GLU A 59 -0.45 -2.10 -2.79
CA GLU A 59 -1.84 -2.47 -2.67
C GLU A 59 -2.44 -2.33 -4.06
N ASN A 60 -2.73 -3.45 -4.68
CA ASN A 60 -3.09 -3.53 -6.10
C ASN A 60 -1.89 -3.02 -6.92
N GLN A 61 -1.99 -1.90 -7.56
CA GLN A 61 -0.89 -1.32 -8.35
C GLN A 61 -0.14 -0.22 -7.62
N GLU A 62 -0.69 0.30 -6.51
CA GLU A 62 -0.14 1.49 -5.87
C GLU A 62 0.87 1.16 -4.78
N PRO A 63 2.04 1.80 -4.78
CA PRO A 63 3.01 1.57 -3.72
C PRO A 63 2.58 2.29 -2.45
N THR A 64 2.53 1.58 -1.33
CA THR A 64 2.06 2.12 -0.06
C THR A 64 3.15 2.21 0.99
N ALA A 65 4.17 1.38 0.89
CA ALA A 65 5.24 1.34 1.89
C ALA A 65 6.53 0.82 1.27
N ALA A 66 7.63 1.04 1.97
CA ALA A 66 8.92 0.54 1.53
C ALA A 66 9.84 0.26 2.72
N MET A 67 10.76 -0.67 2.54
CA MET A 67 11.90 -0.88 3.41
C MET A 67 13.14 -0.62 2.56
N VAL A 68 14.09 0.13 3.05
CA VAL A 68 15.29 0.47 2.28
C VAL A 68 16.55 0.06 3.04
N MET A 69 17.43 -0.63 2.34
CA MET A 69 18.74 -1.04 2.86
C MET A 69 19.83 -0.44 1.99
N VAL A 70 20.88 0.04 2.61
CA VAL A 70 22.09 0.49 1.90
C VAL A 70 23.21 -0.48 2.29
N GLY A 71 23.69 -1.24 1.34
CA GLY A 71 24.57 -2.36 1.61
C GLY A 71 23.84 -3.37 2.46
N ASN A 72 24.40 -3.71 3.61
CA ASN A 72 23.79 -4.66 4.54
C ASN A 72 23.06 -3.97 5.68
N LYS A 73 22.90 -2.64 5.61
CA LYS A 73 22.32 -1.90 6.71
C LYS A 73 20.92 -1.43 6.36
N VAL A 74 19.94 -1.82 7.17
CA VAL A 74 18.58 -1.33 7.01
C VAL A 74 18.54 0.13 7.47
N VAL A 75 18.13 1.02 6.58
CA VAL A 75 17.99 2.44 6.90
C VAL A 75 16.69 2.65 7.67
N ALA A 76 15.59 2.11 7.13
CA ALA A 76 14.30 2.09 7.82
C ALA A 76 13.44 1.00 7.22
N LYS A 77 12.54 0.44 8.03
CA LYS A 77 11.64 -0.62 7.61
C LYS A 77 10.24 -0.11 7.35
N ASP A 78 10.00 1.12 7.75
CA ASP A 78 8.64 1.65 7.82
C ASP A 78 8.49 2.94 7.03
N PHE A 79 9.10 2.99 5.88
CA PHE A 79 8.85 4.10 4.96
C PHE A 79 7.39 4.03 4.49
N ALA A 80 6.65 5.11 4.70
CA ALA A 80 5.27 5.21 4.25
C ALA A 80 5.18 6.12 3.03
N ARG A 81 4.30 5.79 2.11
CA ARG A 81 4.09 6.58 0.89
C ARG A 81 3.62 8.00 1.25
N ASP A 82 4.31 8.99 0.74
CA ASP A 82 3.90 10.38 0.88
C ASP A 82 3.11 10.80 -0.37
N ALA A 83 1.80 10.67 -0.27
CA ALA A 83 0.91 10.95 -1.38
C ALA A 83 0.79 12.45 -1.70
N ALA A 84 1.28 13.31 -0.83
CA ALA A 84 1.25 14.75 -1.08
C ALA A 84 2.35 15.15 -2.09
N GLN A 85 3.42 14.35 -2.19
CA GLN A 85 4.47 14.61 -3.13
C GLN A 85 4.03 14.15 -4.52
N LYS A 86 4.05 15.04 -5.51
CA LYS A 86 3.57 14.72 -6.85
C LYS A 86 4.69 14.57 -7.88
N ASP A 87 5.84 15.15 -7.62
CA ASP A 87 6.94 15.09 -8.56
C ASP A 87 7.66 13.74 -8.55
N PHE A 88 7.58 13.04 -7.44
CA PHE A 88 8.22 11.76 -7.24
C PHE A 88 7.27 10.80 -6.56
N THR A 89 7.59 9.51 -6.64
CA THR A 89 7.00 8.52 -5.75
C THR A 89 7.86 8.54 -4.49
N SER A 90 7.43 9.29 -3.48
CA SER A 90 8.20 9.50 -2.25
C SER A 90 7.70 8.69 -1.10
N PHE A 91 8.63 8.24 -0.27
CA PHE A 91 8.33 7.53 0.96
C PHE A 91 9.12 8.17 2.10
N THR A 92 8.51 8.31 3.26
CA THR A 92 9.14 8.95 4.41
C THR A 92 9.16 8.04 5.62
N SER A 93 10.22 8.11 6.40
CA SER A 93 10.34 7.45 7.70
C SER A 93 11.18 8.36 8.61
N GLY A 94 10.53 9.02 9.56
CA GLY A 94 11.18 9.98 10.42
C GLY A 94 11.85 11.06 9.59
N LYS A 95 13.16 11.17 9.70
CA LYS A 95 13.91 12.17 8.93
C LYS A 95 14.39 11.66 7.57
N TYR A 96 14.14 10.42 7.25
CA TYR A 96 14.58 9.84 5.98
C TYR A 96 13.50 10.02 4.91
N VAL A 97 13.94 10.31 3.69
CA VAL A 97 13.05 10.40 2.52
C VAL A 97 13.67 9.57 1.39
N TRP A 98 12.91 8.62 0.90
CA TRP A 98 13.29 7.80 -0.25
C TRP A 98 12.46 8.26 -1.44
N ASN A 99 13.11 8.87 -2.41
CA ASN A 99 12.45 9.38 -3.61
C ASN A 99 12.73 8.48 -4.79
N VAL A 100 11.69 8.03 -5.43
CA VAL A 100 11.74 7.22 -6.65
C VAL A 100 11.07 8.04 -7.74
N ASP A 101 11.49 7.86 -8.98
CA ASP A 101 10.86 8.54 -10.09
C ASP A 101 9.36 8.24 -10.11
N SER A 102 8.61 9.14 -10.70
CA SER A 102 7.15 8.96 -10.79
C SER A 102 6.83 7.75 -11.67
N GLY A 103 5.69 7.17 -11.42
CA GLY A 103 5.26 6.02 -12.21
C GLY A 103 5.59 4.66 -11.62
N LEU A 104 6.06 4.60 -10.39
CA LEU A 104 6.28 3.32 -9.71
C LEU A 104 4.94 2.65 -9.47
N THR A 105 4.73 1.50 -10.08
CA THR A 105 3.55 0.66 -9.91
C THR A 105 4.00 -0.80 -9.79
N LEU A 106 3.11 -1.68 -9.40
CA LEU A 106 3.41 -3.10 -9.31
C LEU A 106 3.92 -3.66 -10.64
N ASP A 107 3.34 -3.22 -11.75
CA ASP A 107 3.75 -3.69 -13.08
C ASP A 107 5.09 -3.12 -13.54
N LYS A 108 5.55 -2.04 -12.94
CA LYS A 108 6.77 -1.35 -13.35
C LYS A 108 7.79 -1.24 -12.23
N PHE A 109 7.67 -2.09 -11.21
CA PHE A 109 8.52 -1.98 -10.02
C PHE A 109 10.02 -2.08 -10.34
N ASP A 110 10.37 -2.81 -11.37
CA ASP A 110 11.76 -3.07 -11.76
C ASP A 110 12.28 -2.20 -12.89
N SER A 111 11.50 -1.24 -13.31
CA SER A 111 11.90 -0.34 -14.41
C SER A 111 11.95 1.13 -14.02
N VAL A 112 11.59 1.47 -12.79
CA VAL A 112 11.62 2.84 -12.31
C VAL A 112 12.81 3.00 -11.37
N VAL A 113 13.61 4.04 -11.57
CA VAL A 113 14.81 4.24 -10.78
C VAL A 113 14.61 5.20 -9.63
N PRO A 114 15.34 5.05 -8.54
CA PRO A 114 15.28 6.01 -7.46
C PRO A 114 16.06 7.27 -7.82
N VAL A 115 15.60 8.38 -7.32
CA VAL A 115 16.26 9.66 -7.48
C VAL A 115 17.31 9.81 -6.38
N ASN A 116 16.94 9.59 -5.15
CA ASN A 116 17.85 9.71 -4.01
C ASN A 116 17.25 9.22 -2.71
N LEU A 117 18.13 9.00 -1.74
CA LEU A 117 17.76 8.82 -0.34
C LEU A 117 18.31 10.02 0.42
N LEU A 118 17.46 10.74 1.11
CA LEU A 118 17.84 11.94 1.85
C LEU A 118 17.65 11.76 3.34
N ILE A 119 18.42 12.54 4.09
CA ILE A 119 18.16 12.78 5.51
C ILE A 119 17.78 14.25 5.60
N LYS A 120 16.59 14.54 6.09
CA LYS A 120 16.11 15.91 6.28
C LYS A 120 16.91 16.57 7.37
N GLY A 121 17.42 17.75 7.10
CA GLY A 121 18.18 18.56 8.05
C GLY A 121 17.47 19.83 8.40
N LYS A 122 17.94 20.50 9.43
CA LYS A 122 17.35 21.78 9.84
C LYS A 122 17.66 22.89 8.84
N LYS A 123 18.84 22.89 8.27
CA LYS A 123 19.24 23.92 7.31
C LYS A 123 19.27 23.39 5.91
N ALA A 124 19.69 22.18 5.73
CA ALA A 124 19.80 21.56 4.41
C ALA A 124 19.66 20.07 4.54
N ASP A 125 19.15 19.44 3.49
CA ASP A 125 19.01 17.98 3.44
C ASP A 125 20.34 17.34 3.04
N LYS A 126 20.60 16.16 3.57
CA LYS A 126 21.82 15.43 3.25
C LYS A 126 21.48 14.27 2.34
N ILE A 127 22.15 14.18 1.20
CA ILE A 127 21.96 13.06 0.30
C ILE A 127 22.79 11.87 0.80
N VAL A 128 22.14 10.73 0.98
CA VAL A 128 22.79 9.49 1.41
C VAL A 128 23.21 8.68 0.18
N VAL A 129 22.31 8.52 -0.79
CA VAL A 129 22.61 7.86 -2.06
C VAL A 129 21.89 8.58 -3.20
N LYS A 130 22.47 8.50 -4.39
CA LYS A 130 21.91 9.06 -5.62
C LYS A 130 22.54 8.35 -6.81
N ASN A 131 22.10 8.68 -7.99
CA ASN A 131 22.62 8.13 -9.25
C ASN A 131 22.48 6.61 -9.22
N CYS A 132 21.25 6.17 -9.16
CA CYS A 132 20.91 4.75 -9.04
C CYS A 132 20.44 4.17 -10.36
N ASP A 133 20.85 2.95 -10.62
CA ASP A 133 20.35 2.18 -11.76
C ASP A 133 19.82 0.85 -11.21
N VAL A 134 18.85 0.25 -11.88
CA VAL A 134 18.32 -1.04 -11.48
C VAL A 134 19.33 -2.14 -11.85
N ASP A 135 19.67 -2.97 -10.88
CA ASP A 135 20.40 -4.20 -11.14
C ASP A 135 19.38 -5.28 -11.50
N ALA A 136 19.13 -5.45 -12.77
CA ALA A 136 18.11 -6.37 -13.26
C ALA A 136 18.33 -7.80 -12.80
N LYS A 137 19.59 -8.25 -12.80
CA LYS A 137 19.87 -9.62 -12.43
C LYS A 137 19.60 -9.86 -10.96
N ALA A 138 20.09 -8.97 -10.11
CA ALA A 138 19.89 -9.10 -8.67
C ALA A 138 18.42 -8.95 -8.33
N THR A 139 17.70 -8.08 -9.04
CA THR A 139 16.26 -7.86 -8.83
C THR A 139 15.47 -9.13 -9.16
N VAL A 140 15.74 -9.75 -10.30
CA VAL A 140 15.07 -10.99 -10.67
C VAL A 140 15.32 -12.06 -9.62
N LYS A 141 16.58 -12.19 -9.19
CA LYS A 141 16.93 -13.20 -8.21
C LYS A 141 16.24 -12.97 -6.85
N ALA A 142 16.08 -11.73 -6.48
CA ALA A 142 15.46 -11.37 -5.19
C ALA A 142 13.96 -11.63 -5.16
N ASN A 143 13.32 -11.81 -6.30
CA ASN A 143 11.88 -12.06 -6.40
C ASN A 143 11.54 -13.51 -6.78
N GLN A 144 12.53 -14.38 -6.84
CA GLN A 144 12.34 -15.81 -7.05
C GLN A 144 12.11 -16.52 -5.72
#